data_7ffff64536f6dceff823dd9a42c05927
#
_entry.id   7ffff64536f6dceff823dd9a42c05927
#
_cell.length_a   1.000
_cell.length_b   1.000
_cell.length_c   1.000
_cell.angle_alpha   90.00
_cell.angle_beta   90.00
_cell.angle_gamma   90.00
#
_symmetry.space_group_name_H-M   'P 1'
#
loop_
_entity.id
_entity.type
_entity.pdbx_description
1 polymer ?
#
loop_
_entity_poly.entity_id
_entity_poly.type
_entity_poly.pdbx_seq_one_letter_code
_entity_poly.pdbx_strand_id
1 'polypeptide(L)'
;IYKSLKILYNKLMQTKDIRDQFIDLYNKKDYVTDKTGVKTLEIVGASFTADEASIFGTPNYEYIKNEIEWYISQSLYVDDIPEKTPEIWKQISSTEGRINSNYGYLVFSEENHKQYKHVSSQLLCDPNSRRAVMIYQRPTMHDDFSVDGMSDFICTNAVQYMVRDNAVHAVVQMRSNDV
;
A
#
# COMPACT_ATOMS: atom_id res chain seq x y z
N ILE A 1 3.02 27.67 31.92
CA ILE A 1 3.62 26.42 32.39
C ILE A 1 3.18 25.32 31.45
N TYR A 2 3.86 25.15 30.29
CA TYR A 2 3.63 23.99 29.41
C TYR A 2 4.45 22.84 29.97
N LYS A 3 3.83 21.92 30.68
CA LYS A 3 4.40 20.62 30.94
C LYS A 3 4.52 19.91 29.60
N SER A 4 5.75 19.64 29.19
CA SER A 4 6.09 18.71 28.11
C SER A 4 5.35 17.40 28.37
N LEU A 5 4.26 17.17 27.65
CA LEU A 5 3.69 15.85 27.49
C LEU A 5 4.74 15.06 26.68
N LYS A 6 5.59 14.30 27.37
CA LYS A 6 6.28 13.18 26.73
C LYS A 6 5.17 12.29 26.16
N ILE A 7 5.00 12.32 24.84
CA ILE A 7 4.23 11.30 24.16
C ILE A 7 4.93 9.99 24.53
N LEU A 8 4.30 9.19 25.39
CA LEU A 8 4.66 7.80 25.54
C LEU A 8 4.41 7.17 24.16
N TYR A 9 5.46 7.07 23.35
CA TYR A 9 5.47 6.13 22.27
C TYR A 9 5.27 4.75 22.92
N ASN A 10 4.05 4.24 22.91
CA ASN A 10 3.88 2.80 23.01
C ASN A 10 4.88 2.24 22.00
N LYS A 11 5.76 1.35 22.44
CA LYS A 11 6.75 0.72 21.56
C LYS A 11 5.96 0.12 20.40
N LEU A 12 5.88 0.86 19.29
CA LEU A 12 5.26 0.37 18.07
C LEU A 12 5.98 -0.92 17.71
N MET A 13 5.22 -1.95 17.38
CA MET A 13 5.81 -3.16 16.85
C MET A 13 6.67 -2.83 15.64
N GLN A 14 7.74 -3.55 15.46
CA GLN A 14 8.65 -3.45 14.33
C GLN A 14 8.37 -4.62 13.37
N THR A 15 8.97 -4.60 12.18
CA THR A 15 8.88 -5.69 11.20
C THR A 15 9.23 -7.05 11.84
N LYS A 16 10.27 -7.07 12.70
CA LYS A 16 10.65 -8.27 13.44
C LYS A 16 9.52 -8.81 14.33
N ASP A 17 8.79 -7.94 15.02
CA ASP A 17 7.73 -8.36 15.94
C ASP A 17 6.56 -9.02 15.17
N ILE A 18 6.23 -8.49 13.98
CA ILE A 18 5.23 -9.08 13.08
C ILE A 18 5.71 -10.43 12.54
N ARG A 19 6.98 -10.52 12.13
CA ARG A 19 7.60 -11.77 11.68
C ARG A 19 7.52 -12.85 12.77
N ASP A 20 7.85 -12.51 14.00
CA ASP A 20 7.80 -13.43 15.13
C ASP A 20 6.36 -13.92 15.40
N GLN A 21 5.35 -13.05 15.23
CA GLN A 21 3.94 -13.45 15.35
C GLN A 21 3.53 -14.46 14.25
N PHE A 22 3.90 -14.24 13.01
CA PHE A 22 3.62 -15.21 11.93
C PHE A 22 4.32 -16.56 12.17
N ILE A 23 5.56 -16.54 12.66
CA ILE A 23 6.29 -17.77 13.03
C ILE A 23 5.56 -18.52 14.14
N ASP A 24 5.03 -17.80 15.14
CA ASP A 24 4.25 -18.41 16.23
C ASP A 24 2.94 -19.03 15.73
N LEU A 25 2.18 -18.31 14.88
CA LEU A 25 0.97 -18.84 14.24
C LEU A 25 1.27 -20.10 13.40
N TYR A 26 2.36 -20.08 12.63
CA TYR A 26 2.80 -21.23 11.86
C TYR A 26 3.12 -22.45 12.72
N ASN A 27 3.86 -22.26 13.82
CA ASN A 27 4.21 -23.31 14.75
C ASN A 27 2.99 -23.90 15.47
N LYS A 28 2.00 -23.06 15.75
CA LYS A 28 0.70 -23.47 16.34
C LYS A 28 -0.24 -24.10 15.33
N LYS A 29 0.09 -24.02 14.03
CA LYS A 29 -0.79 -24.44 12.91
C LYS A 29 -2.14 -23.72 12.92
N ASP A 30 -2.13 -22.45 13.34
CA ASP A 30 -3.31 -21.60 13.43
C ASP A 30 -3.60 -20.97 12.06
N TYR A 31 -4.15 -21.79 11.16
CA TYR A 31 -4.46 -21.42 9.80
C TYR A 31 -5.91 -20.97 9.65
N VAL A 32 -6.12 -19.98 8.81
CA VAL A 32 -7.43 -19.67 8.24
C VAL A 32 -7.52 -20.22 6.82
N THR A 33 -8.71 -20.49 6.34
CA THR A 33 -8.93 -20.92 4.94
C THR A 33 -9.48 -19.74 4.18
N ASP A 34 -8.78 -19.32 3.14
CA ASP A 34 -9.20 -18.21 2.29
C ASP A 34 -10.37 -18.60 1.35
N LYS A 35 -10.86 -17.63 0.57
CA LYS A 35 -11.95 -17.85 -0.39
C LYS A 35 -11.63 -18.84 -1.51
N THR A 36 -10.36 -19.16 -1.72
CA THR A 36 -9.90 -20.12 -2.75
C THR A 36 -9.72 -21.53 -2.17
N GLY A 37 -9.88 -21.69 -0.86
CA GLY A 37 -9.66 -22.96 -0.15
C GLY A 37 -8.20 -23.18 0.29
N VAL A 38 -7.32 -22.22 0.08
CA VAL A 38 -5.93 -22.28 0.48
C VAL A 38 -5.81 -21.94 1.97
N LYS A 39 -4.97 -22.67 2.68
CA LYS A 39 -4.63 -22.36 4.07
C LYS A 39 -3.62 -21.24 4.12
N THR A 40 -3.98 -20.18 4.83
CA THR A 40 -3.14 -18.98 5.02
C THR A 40 -2.96 -18.70 6.51
N LEU A 41 -1.99 -17.86 6.82
CA LEU A 41 -1.84 -17.25 8.16
C LEU A 41 -2.28 -15.78 8.04
N GLU A 42 -3.07 -15.31 8.99
CA GLU A 42 -3.60 -13.96 8.95
C GLU A 42 -3.46 -13.26 10.30
N ILE A 43 -3.04 -11.99 10.28
CA ILE A 43 -3.05 -11.10 11.44
C ILE A 43 -3.95 -9.92 11.11
N VAL A 44 -5.14 -9.90 11.69
CA VAL A 44 -6.13 -8.82 11.47
C VAL A 44 -5.77 -7.60 12.29
N GLY A 45 -5.74 -6.42 11.64
CA GLY A 45 -5.50 -5.15 12.33
C GLY A 45 -4.05 -4.94 12.78
N ALA A 46 -3.08 -5.59 12.15
CA ALA A 46 -1.67 -5.37 12.42
C ALA A 46 -1.28 -3.89 12.28
N SER A 47 -0.46 -3.39 13.21
CA SER A 47 0.09 -2.04 13.15
C SER A 47 1.53 -2.08 13.62
N PHE A 48 2.47 -1.67 12.76
CA PHE A 48 3.90 -1.71 13.05
C PHE A 48 4.68 -0.67 12.25
N THR A 49 5.90 -0.42 12.66
CA THR A 49 6.86 0.38 11.89
C THR A 49 7.56 -0.52 10.89
N ALA A 50 7.45 -0.20 9.60
CA ALA A 50 8.17 -0.89 8.53
C ALA A 50 9.63 -0.38 8.51
N ASP A 51 10.47 -0.96 9.34
CA ASP A 51 11.90 -0.61 9.52
C ASP A 51 12.85 -1.56 8.77
N GLU A 52 12.29 -2.61 8.14
CA GLU A 52 13.00 -3.52 7.24
C GLU A 52 12.32 -3.55 5.86
N ALA A 53 13.06 -3.96 4.84
CA ALA A 53 12.58 -3.97 3.45
C ALA A 53 11.50 -5.02 3.16
N SER A 54 11.40 -6.06 3.99
CA SER A 54 10.39 -7.12 3.87
C SER A 54 10.15 -7.80 5.21
N ILE A 55 8.96 -8.37 5.39
CA ILE A 55 8.68 -9.23 6.55
C ILE A 55 9.34 -10.58 6.35
N PHE A 56 9.18 -11.19 5.17
CA PHE A 56 9.83 -12.42 4.75
C PHE A 56 10.47 -12.25 3.36
N GLY A 57 11.40 -13.13 3.04
CA GLY A 57 12.03 -13.18 1.74
C GLY A 57 13.01 -12.04 1.45
N THR A 58 13.40 -11.93 0.19
CA THR A 58 14.31 -10.91 -0.32
C THR A 58 13.60 -10.11 -1.40
N PRO A 59 13.60 -8.76 -1.34
CA PRO A 59 12.98 -7.93 -2.37
C PRO A 59 13.60 -8.19 -3.75
N ASN A 60 12.74 -8.29 -4.78
CA ASN A 60 13.18 -8.32 -6.17
C ASN A 60 13.30 -6.90 -6.71
N TYR A 61 14.50 -6.33 -6.63
CA TYR A 61 14.74 -4.93 -7.02
C TYR A 61 14.52 -4.65 -8.51
N GLU A 62 14.72 -5.65 -9.38
CA GLU A 62 14.41 -5.51 -10.81
C GLU A 62 12.90 -5.37 -11.04
N TYR A 63 12.12 -6.23 -10.43
CA TYR A 63 10.66 -6.12 -10.46
C TYR A 63 10.16 -4.79 -9.88
N ILE A 64 10.71 -4.37 -8.73
CA ILE A 64 10.36 -3.08 -8.10
C ILE A 64 10.65 -1.92 -9.04
N LYS A 65 11.79 -1.93 -9.75
CA LYS A 65 12.14 -0.90 -10.72
C LYS A 65 11.11 -0.83 -11.85
N ASN A 66 10.77 -1.97 -12.44
CA ASN A 66 9.80 -2.05 -13.54
C ASN A 66 8.40 -1.60 -13.10
N GLU A 67 7.99 -1.96 -11.89
CA GLU A 67 6.72 -1.52 -11.31
C GLU A 67 6.70 0.00 -11.07
N ILE A 68 7.80 0.60 -10.60
CA ILE A 68 7.91 2.05 -10.45
C ILE A 68 7.86 2.76 -11.82
N GLU A 69 8.52 2.24 -12.85
CA GLU A 69 8.47 2.78 -14.21
C GLU A 69 7.04 2.74 -14.74
N TRP A 70 6.33 1.64 -14.52
CA TRP A 70 4.91 1.55 -14.87
C TRP A 70 4.03 2.53 -14.07
N TYR A 71 4.27 2.72 -12.76
CA TYR A 71 3.56 3.74 -11.99
C TYR A 71 3.78 5.15 -12.54
N ILE A 72 5.00 5.47 -12.93
CA ILE A 72 5.33 6.78 -13.53
C ILE A 72 4.62 6.97 -14.88
N SER A 73 4.42 5.92 -15.66
CA SER A 73 3.67 5.98 -16.93
C SER A 73 2.19 6.33 -16.73
N GLN A 74 1.64 6.07 -15.54
CA GLN A 74 0.22 6.21 -15.21
C GLN A 74 -0.72 5.35 -16.06
N SER A 75 -0.21 4.38 -16.80
CA SER A 75 -1.03 3.49 -17.61
C SER A 75 -1.85 2.54 -16.75
N LEU A 76 -3.12 2.36 -17.10
CA LEU A 76 -4.03 1.40 -16.48
C LEU A 76 -4.07 0.06 -17.23
N TYR A 77 -3.13 -0.21 -18.13
CA TYR A 77 -3.08 -1.46 -18.89
C TYR A 77 -1.86 -2.29 -18.49
N VAL A 78 -2.09 -3.58 -18.31
CA VAL A 78 -1.06 -4.54 -17.91
C VAL A 78 0.02 -4.75 -18.98
N ASP A 79 -0.30 -4.53 -20.25
CA ASP A 79 0.64 -4.64 -21.35
C ASP A 79 1.70 -3.52 -21.36
N ASP A 80 1.46 -2.43 -20.63
CA ASP A 80 2.41 -1.33 -20.49
C ASP A 80 3.37 -1.52 -19.30
N ILE A 81 3.27 -2.64 -18.57
CA ILE A 81 4.24 -3.00 -17.54
C ILE A 81 5.55 -3.40 -18.23
N PRO A 82 6.69 -2.73 -17.93
CA PRO A 82 7.97 -3.05 -18.56
C PRO A 82 8.38 -4.51 -18.39
N GLU A 83 9.03 -5.05 -19.40
CA GLU A 83 9.52 -6.43 -19.45
C GLU A 83 8.40 -7.48 -19.33
N LYS A 84 8.60 -8.50 -18.49
CA LYS A 84 7.64 -9.57 -18.33
C LYS A 84 6.60 -9.23 -17.27
N THR A 85 5.38 -8.97 -17.72
CA THR A 85 4.22 -8.76 -16.83
C THR A 85 4.01 -9.99 -15.94
N PRO A 86 4.00 -9.82 -14.60
CA PRO A 86 3.67 -10.92 -13.69
C PRO A 86 2.29 -11.50 -13.98
N GLU A 87 2.17 -12.80 -13.88
CA GLU A 87 0.96 -13.53 -14.24
C GLU A 87 -0.26 -13.09 -13.42
N ILE A 88 -0.04 -12.68 -12.17
CA ILE A 88 -1.11 -12.19 -11.30
C ILE A 88 -1.84 -10.99 -11.91
N TRP A 89 -1.12 -10.03 -12.52
CA TRP A 89 -1.73 -8.87 -13.14
C TRP A 89 -2.65 -9.24 -14.30
N LYS A 90 -2.28 -10.25 -15.10
CA LYS A 90 -3.12 -10.77 -16.19
C LYS A 90 -4.38 -11.46 -15.66
N GLN A 91 -4.25 -12.17 -14.53
CA GLN A 91 -5.39 -12.89 -13.94
C GLN A 91 -6.44 -11.96 -13.34
N ILE A 92 -6.04 -10.78 -12.84
CA ILE A 92 -6.96 -9.84 -12.18
C ILE A 92 -7.38 -8.68 -13.06
N SER A 93 -6.80 -8.52 -14.26
CA SER A 93 -7.18 -7.50 -15.23
C SER A 93 -8.52 -7.82 -15.91
N SER A 94 -9.13 -6.80 -16.51
CA SER A 94 -10.27 -6.98 -17.39
C SER A 94 -9.88 -7.78 -18.66
N THR A 95 -10.85 -8.18 -19.45
CA THR A 95 -10.65 -8.83 -20.75
C THR A 95 -9.76 -8.01 -21.69
N GLU A 96 -9.82 -6.68 -21.58
CA GLU A 96 -8.98 -5.75 -22.33
C GLU A 96 -7.63 -5.44 -21.67
N GLY A 97 -7.30 -6.12 -20.57
CA GLY A 97 -6.06 -5.92 -19.83
C GLY A 97 -6.02 -4.68 -18.93
N ARG A 98 -7.19 -4.09 -18.59
CA ARG A 98 -7.28 -2.94 -17.71
C ARG A 98 -7.26 -3.35 -16.24
N ILE A 99 -6.62 -2.52 -15.39
CA ILE A 99 -6.57 -2.66 -13.93
C ILE A 99 -6.73 -1.30 -13.23
N ASN A 100 -7.01 -1.33 -11.93
CA ASN A 100 -7.15 -0.13 -11.10
C ASN A 100 -5.89 0.24 -10.30
N SER A 101 -4.96 -0.70 -10.13
CA SER A 101 -3.87 -0.61 -9.14
C SER A 101 -2.59 0.07 -9.66
N ASN A 102 -2.65 0.91 -10.71
CA ASN A 102 -1.53 1.79 -10.99
C ASN A 102 -1.51 2.94 -9.96
N TYR A 103 -0.64 2.83 -8.95
CA TYR A 103 -0.52 3.82 -7.87
C TYR A 103 -0.06 5.19 -8.37
N GLY A 104 0.73 5.23 -9.44
CA GLY A 104 1.14 6.50 -10.07
C GLY A 104 -0.03 7.23 -10.70
N TYR A 105 -0.92 6.52 -11.41
CA TYR A 105 -2.17 7.10 -11.91
C TYR A 105 -2.99 7.70 -10.77
N LEU A 106 -3.08 7.01 -9.63
CA LEU A 106 -3.88 7.48 -8.49
C LEU A 106 -3.33 8.75 -7.84
N VAL A 107 -2.02 9.02 -7.92
CA VAL A 107 -1.41 10.17 -7.23
C VAL A 107 -1.00 11.29 -8.15
N PHE A 108 -0.73 11.03 -9.45
CA PHE A 108 -0.20 12.04 -10.37
C PHE A 108 -1.21 12.53 -11.40
N SER A 109 -2.23 11.72 -11.77
CA SER A 109 -3.15 12.07 -12.86
C SER A 109 -4.04 13.26 -12.53
N GLU A 110 -4.48 13.95 -13.59
CA GLU A 110 -5.48 15.03 -13.50
C GLU A 110 -6.82 14.51 -12.95
N GLU A 111 -7.23 13.33 -13.40
CA GLU A 111 -8.49 12.67 -13.01
C GLU A 111 -8.53 12.40 -11.51
N ASN A 112 -7.38 12.18 -10.90
CA ASN A 112 -7.22 12.01 -9.46
C ASN A 112 -6.72 13.29 -8.76
N HIS A 113 -6.92 14.46 -9.38
CA HIS A 113 -6.62 15.78 -8.83
C HIS A 113 -5.16 15.98 -8.44
N LYS A 114 -4.21 15.30 -9.08
CA LYS A 114 -2.76 15.47 -8.83
C LYS A 114 -2.41 15.47 -7.34
N GLN A 115 -2.87 14.49 -6.62
CA GLN A 115 -2.75 14.41 -5.16
C GLN A 115 -1.33 14.67 -4.66
N TYR A 116 -0.32 14.13 -5.37
CA TYR A 116 1.08 14.36 -5.02
C TYR A 116 1.45 15.85 -4.94
N LYS A 117 1.01 16.64 -5.93
CA LYS A 117 1.27 18.09 -5.96
C LYS A 117 0.63 18.79 -4.78
N HIS A 118 -0.63 18.46 -4.46
CA HIS A 118 -1.35 19.08 -3.35
C HIS A 118 -0.73 18.72 -2.00
N VAL A 119 -0.41 17.45 -1.77
CA VAL A 119 0.21 16.97 -0.53
C VAL A 119 1.60 17.57 -0.33
N SER A 120 2.43 17.60 -1.38
CA SER A 120 3.77 18.21 -1.33
C SER A 120 3.68 19.69 -1.02
N SER A 121 2.82 20.44 -1.72
CA SER A 121 2.62 21.88 -1.47
C SER A 121 2.10 22.14 -0.06
N GLN A 122 1.18 21.31 0.44
CA GLN A 122 0.64 21.44 1.80
C GLN A 122 1.74 21.33 2.87
N LEU A 123 2.65 20.36 2.73
CA LEU A 123 3.74 20.16 3.69
C LEU A 123 4.84 21.22 3.56
N LEU A 124 5.09 21.72 2.34
CA LEU A 124 6.03 22.81 2.12
C LEU A 124 5.54 24.14 2.72
N CYS A 125 4.23 24.43 2.61
CA CYS A 125 3.63 25.64 3.16
C CYS A 125 3.39 25.56 4.67
N ASP A 126 3.02 24.38 5.19
CA ASP A 126 2.75 24.13 6.60
C ASP A 126 3.29 22.76 7.01
N PRO A 127 4.56 22.68 7.44
CA PRO A 127 5.16 21.43 7.92
C PRO A 127 4.42 20.79 9.11
N ASN A 128 3.65 21.56 9.86
CA ASN A 128 2.85 21.07 10.98
C ASN A 128 1.49 20.50 10.56
N SER A 129 1.15 20.59 9.28
CA SER A 129 -0.12 20.12 8.75
C SER A 129 -0.38 18.66 9.10
N ARG A 130 -1.65 18.33 9.36
CA ARG A 130 -2.17 16.96 9.50
C ARG A 130 -3.14 16.61 8.38
N ARG A 131 -3.19 17.45 7.33
CA ARG A 131 -4.13 17.32 6.18
C ARG A 131 -3.47 16.79 4.92
N ALA A 132 -2.17 16.48 4.97
CA ALA A 132 -1.43 15.94 3.85
C ALA A 132 -1.72 14.44 3.69
N VAL A 133 -2.80 14.11 3.01
CA VAL A 133 -3.30 12.73 2.79
C VAL A 133 -3.46 12.47 1.31
N MET A 134 -2.93 11.35 0.84
CA MET A 134 -3.24 10.76 -0.47
C MET A 134 -4.26 9.63 -0.28
N ILE A 135 -5.35 9.67 -1.04
CA ILE A 135 -6.42 8.68 -1.00
C ILE A 135 -6.32 7.81 -2.26
N TYR A 136 -6.16 6.51 -2.07
CA TYR A 136 -6.02 5.55 -3.16
C TYR A 136 -7.35 4.85 -3.43
N GLN A 137 -8.00 4.35 -2.38
CA GLN A 137 -9.32 3.76 -2.50
C GLN A 137 -10.39 4.83 -2.67
N ARG A 138 -11.27 4.66 -3.65
CA ARG A 138 -12.39 5.54 -3.93
C ARG A 138 -13.69 4.75 -3.94
N PRO A 139 -14.82 5.35 -3.56
CA PRO A 139 -16.12 4.67 -3.60
C PRO A 139 -16.48 4.10 -4.98
N THR A 140 -16.09 4.78 -6.06
CA THR A 140 -16.32 4.32 -7.44
C THR A 140 -15.61 3.01 -7.78
N MET A 141 -14.59 2.61 -7.04
CA MET A 141 -13.92 1.32 -7.26
C MET A 141 -14.83 0.12 -6.98
N HIS A 142 -15.89 0.30 -6.20
CA HIS A 142 -16.88 -0.76 -6.00
C HIS A 142 -17.72 -1.00 -7.26
N ASP A 143 -17.92 0.03 -8.07
CA ASP A 143 -18.62 -0.08 -9.35
C ASP A 143 -17.69 -0.65 -10.43
N ASP A 144 -16.40 -0.23 -10.42
CA ASP A 144 -15.40 -0.64 -11.41
C ASP A 144 -14.88 -2.07 -11.19
N PHE A 145 -14.92 -2.55 -9.97
CA PHE A 145 -14.23 -3.76 -9.52
C PHE A 145 -14.56 -5.04 -10.30
N SER A 146 -15.72 -5.22 -10.82
CA SER A 146 -16.12 -6.45 -11.54
C SER A 146 -16.44 -6.20 -13.01
N VAL A 147 -16.12 -5.02 -13.51
CA VAL A 147 -16.41 -4.67 -14.90
C VAL A 147 -15.51 -5.48 -15.84
N ASP A 148 -16.10 -6.11 -16.82
CA ASP A 148 -15.42 -6.85 -17.88
C ASP A 148 -14.43 -7.92 -17.37
N GLY A 149 -14.82 -8.61 -16.29
CA GLY A 149 -14.03 -9.68 -15.67
C GLY A 149 -12.90 -9.22 -14.78
N MET A 150 -12.69 -7.91 -14.61
CA MET A 150 -11.67 -7.40 -13.71
C MET A 150 -11.94 -7.81 -12.26
N SER A 151 -10.88 -8.18 -11.53
CA SER A 151 -10.94 -8.46 -10.09
C SER A 151 -9.88 -7.70 -9.29
N ASP A 152 -9.23 -6.72 -9.92
CA ASP A 152 -8.24 -5.85 -9.29
C ASP A 152 -8.92 -4.80 -8.40
N PHE A 153 -8.67 -4.89 -7.10
CA PHE A 153 -9.14 -3.92 -6.11
C PHE A 153 -7.95 -3.43 -5.27
N ILE A 154 -7.73 -2.12 -5.26
CA ILE A 154 -6.56 -1.50 -4.61
C ILE A 154 -6.41 -1.94 -3.15
N CYS A 155 -5.17 -2.27 -2.74
CA CYS A 155 -4.88 -2.72 -1.38
C CYS A 155 -4.66 -1.57 -0.39
N THR A 156 -4.11 -0.45 -0.85
CA THR A 156 -3.88 0.73 -0.01
C THR A 156 -5.11 1.63 0.00
N ASN A 157 -5.61 1.96 1.18
CA ASN A 157 -6.73 2.88 1.34
C ASN A 157 -6.26 4.33 1.24
N ALA A 158 -5.29 4.70 2.07
CA ALA A 158 -4.73 6.05 2.13
C ALA A 158 -3.32 6.04 2.70
N VAL A 159 -2.58 7.11 2.43
CA VAL A 159 -1.31 7.41 3.10
C VAL A 159 -1.36 8.83 3.62
N GLN A 160 -1.21 8.99 4.94
CA GLN A 160 -1.07 10.30 5.57
C GLN A 160 0.40 10.61 5.80
N TYR A 161 0.82 11.80 5.40
CA TYR A 161 2.17 12.30 5.58
C TYR A 161 2.20 13.39 6.65
N MET A 162 3.22 13.36 7.49
CA MET A 162 3.46 14.35 8.55
C MET A 162 4.94 14.64 8.66
N VAL A 163 5.30 15.90 8.90
CA VAL A 163 6.68 16.26 9.26
C VAL A 163 6.75 16.38 10.78
N ARG A 164 7.59 15.60 11.42
CA ARG A 164 7.89 15.68 12.86
C ARG A 164 9.37 15.41 13.07
N ASP A 165 9.97 16.12 14.01
CA ASP A 165 11.39 15.97 14.36
C ASP A 165 12.32 16.03 13.14
N ASN A 166 12.02 16.92 12.20
CA ASN A 166 12.74 17.10 10.93
C ASN A 166 12.76 15.87 10.01
N ALA A 167 11.80 14.96 10.17
CA ALA A 167 11.60 13.78 9.33
C ALA A 167 10.17 13.71 8.78
N VAL A 168 10.02 13.15 7.60
CA VAL A 168 8.71 12.83 7.02
C VAL A 168 8.29 11.46 7.54
N HIS A 169 7.12 11.43 8.19
CA HIS A 169 6.47 10.20 8.60
C HIS A 169 5.35 9.88 7.63
N ALA A 170 5.22 8.62 7.24
CA ALA A 170 4.11 8.12 6.44
C ALA A 170 3.31 7.10 7.25
N VAL A 171 2.01 7.33 7.39
CA VAL A 171 1.08 6.37 7.98
C VAL A 171 0.29 5.75 6.85
N VAL A 172 0.60 4.50 6.54
CA VAL A 172 -0.01 3.73 5.45
C VAL A 172 -1.16 2.90 6.01
N GLN A 173 -2.35 3.05 5.42
CA GLN A 173 -3.53 2.27 5.75
C GLN A 173 -3.83 1.32 4.59
N MET A 174 -3.77 0.03 4.86
CA MET A 174 -4.02 -1.01 3.88
C MET A 174 -5.14 -1.94 4.35
N ARG A 175 -6.00 -2.38 3.41
CA ARG A 175 -7.00 -3.44 3.68
C ARG A 175 -6.37 -4.83 3.66
N SER A 176 -5.27 -4.99 2.92
CA SER A 176 -4.55 -6.24 2.74
C SER A 176 -3.09 -5.96 2.40
N ASN A 177 -2.20 -6.78 2.91
CA ASN A 177 -0.79 -6.79 2.56
C ASN A 177 -0.29 -8.24 2.65
N ASP A 178 0.18 -8.78 1.53
CA ASP A 178 0.79 -10.11 1.46
C ASP A 178 2.27 -10.02 1.89
N VAL A 179 2.76 -11.03 2.60
CA VAL A 179 4.11 -11.04 3.21
C VAL A 179 4.87 -12.33 2.88
#